data_86267f7e2ca7687ed2d3973bccc86c64
#
_entry.id   86267f7e2ca7687ed2d3973bccc86c64
#
_cell.length_a   1.000
_cell.length_b   1.000
_cell.length_c   1.000
_cell.angle_alpha   90.00
_cell.angle_beta   90.00
_cell.angle_gamma   90.00
#
_symmetry.space_group_name_H-M   'P 1'
#
loop_
_entity.id
_entity.type
_entity.pdbx_description
1 polymer ?
#
loop_
_entity_poly.entity_id
_entity_poly.type
_entity_poly.pdbx_seq_one_letter_code
_entity_poly.pdbx_strand_id
1 'polypeptide(L)'
;MATPLDFPEDSPAFRKRVAQAEENVKSLHGYADRVGHSARRWVHYGQKYADAHVAYGNELLASVLPGGDKAAPLLPQGFGPALSRVSATLKDLHEIHREGCAVTDNTVGRLAASNADDLGRVKEAKRRFAETDEMWATAVRRAHSVRKEHSGTEARDADRDFVDAKLAFECARFELVAAVNEVEASKQLELIESMRGSVTALASAYEQSCGRMRELAAHLDSLMPSISEAKEEQSAERARNHATVLHLKKLREE
;
A
#
# COMPACT_ATOMS: atom_id res chain seq x y z
N MET A 1 -23.46 -5.05 1.09
CA MET A 1 -23.56 -4.08 -0.01
C MET A 1 -24.73 -3.17 0.28
N ALA A 2 -24.53 -1.85 0.19
CA ALA A 2 -25.64 -0.91 0.27
C ALA A 2 -26.58 -1.13 -0.91
N THR A 3 -27.89 -0.98 -0.71
CA THR A 3 -28.85 -1.09 -1.79
C THR A 3 -28.68 0.13 -2.71
N PRO A 4 -28.50 -0.05 -4.03
CA PRO A 4 -28.37 1.06 -4.95
C PRO A 4 -29.56 2.04 -4.81
N LEU A 5 -29.31 3.33 -5.03
CA LEU A 5 -30.37 4.31 -5.07
C LEU A 5 -31.25 4.03 -6.29
N ASP A 6 -32.53 3.76 -6.05
CA ASP A 6 -33.54 3.74 -7.11
C ASP A 6 -33.77 5.17 -7.63
N PHE A 7 -34.37 5.32 -8.80
CA PHE A 7 -34.73 6.59 -9.42
C PHE A 7 -36.22 6.98 -9.16
N PRO A 8 -36.65 7.11 -7.89
CA PRO A 8 -38.00 7.56 -7.60
C PRO A 8 -38.17 9.02 -8.01
N GLU A 9 -39.41 9.48 -8.04
CA GLU A 9 -39.71 10.90 -8.20
C GLU A 9 -38.99 11.75 -7.15
N ASP A 10 -38.66 12.99 -7.48
CA ASP A 10 -38.05 13.92 -6.53
C ASP A 10 -38.99 14.15 -5.35
N SER A 11 -38.48 13.84 -4.17
CA SER A 11 -39.22 13.95 -2.92
C SER A 11 -38.24 14.26 -1.76
N PRO A 12 -38.73 14.79 -0.63
CA PRO A 12 -37.87 14.97 0.54
C PRO A 12 -37.19 13.67 1.00
N ALA A 13 -37.87 12.53 0.87
CA ALA A 13 -37.29 11.23 1.19
C ALA A 13 -36.17 10.84 0.22
N PHE A 14 -36.35 11.08 -1.09
CA PHE A 14 -35.31 10.88 -2.09
C PHE A 14 -34.08 11.77 -1.81
N ARG A 15 -34.28 13.08 -1.62
CA ARG A 15 -33.18 14.02 -1.33
C ARG A 15 -32.39 13.64 -0.06
N LYS A 16 -33.09 13.14 0.98
CA LYS A 16 -32.45 12.60 2.18
C LYS A 16 -31.59 11.36 1.89
N ARG A 17 -32.08 10.43 1.05
CA ARG A 17 -31.30 9.23 0.67
C ARG A 17 -30.08 9.61 -0.16
N VAL A 18 -30.18 10.54 -1.10
CA VAL A 18 -29.03 11.07 -1.86
C VAL A 18 -28.01 11.69 -0.93
N ALA A 19 -28.42 12.52 0.02
CA ALA A 19 -27.51 13.12 1.00
C ALA A 19 -26.81 12.06 1.86
N GLN A 20 -27.52 11.00 2.26
CA GLN A 20 -26.91 9.90 3.01
C GLN A 20 -25.89 9.11 2.17
N ALA A 21 -26.19 8.85 0.89
CA ALA A 21 -25.28 8.17 -0.01
C ALA A 21 -24.02 9.01 -0.31
N GLU A 22 -24.17 10.34 -0.47
CA GLU A 22 -23.02 11.26 -0.55
C GLU A 22 -22.12 11.18 0.69
N GLU A 23 -22.71 11.09 1.87
CA GLU A 23 -21.95 10.96 3.12
C GLU A 23 -21.25 9.60 3.22
N ASN A 24 -21.89 8.53 2.75
CA ASN A 24 -21.28 7.21 2.63
C ASN A 24 -20.06 7.25 1.70
N VAL A 25 -20.17 7.89 0.53
CA VAL A 25 -19.06 8.09 -0.41
C VAL A 25 -17.91 8.82 0.27
N LYS A 26 -18.15 9.94 0.96
CA LYS A 26 -17.11 10.67 1.70
C LYS A 26 -16.47 9.81 2.77
N SER A 27 -17.25 9.03 3.51
CA SER A 27 -16.74 8.12 4.54
C SER A 27 -15.86 7.02 3.97
N LEU A 28 -16.23 6.44 2.83
CA LEU A 28 -15.43 5.46 2.09
C LEU A 28 -14.11 6.07 1.61
N HIS A 29 -14.14 7.29 1.05
CA HIS A 29 -12.92 8.00 0.66
C HIS A 29 -12.01 8.28 1.85
N GLY A 30 -12.55 8.80 2.95
CA GLY A 30 -11.78 9.02 4.17
C GLY A 30 -11.17 7.74 4.74
N TYR A 31 -11.84 6.61 4.60
CA TYR A 31 -11.29 5.31 4.95
C TYR A 31 -10.15 4.90 4.00
N ALA A 32 -10.35 5.01 2.69
CA ALA A 32 -9.33 4.71 1.69
C ALA A 32 -8.06 5.56 1.87
N ASP A 33 -8.20 6.84 2.19
CA ASP A 33 -7.08 7.74 2.48
C ASP A 33 -6.29 7.30 3.72
N ARG A 34 -6.98 6.90 4.81
CA ARG A 34 -6.31 6.38 6.02
C ARG A 34 -5.56 5.09 5.74
N VAL A 35 -6.16 4.16 4.99
CA VAL A 35 -5.51 2.92 4.55
C VAL A 35 -4.29 3.24 3.70
N GLY A 36 -4.42 4.14 2.73
CA GLY A 36 -3.35 4.61 1.88
C GLY A 36 -2.18 5.24 2.66
N HIS A 37 -2.49 6.09 3.63
CA HIS A 37 -1.46 6.67 4.50
C HIS A 37 -0.73 5.60 5.32
N SER A 38 -1.46 4.67 5.91
CA SER A 38 -0.86 3.58 6.71
C SER A 38 0.00 2.65 5.85
N ALA A 39 -0.46 2.33 4.64
CA ALA A 39 0.30 1.51 3.69
C ALA A 39 1.61 2.20 3.24
N ARG A 40 1.59 3.50 2.93
CA ARG A 40 2.82 4.25 2.62
C ARG A 40 3.81 4.26 3.78
N ARG A 41 3.34 4.39 5.03
CA ARG A 41 4.21 4.26 6.21
C ARG A 41 4.81 2.87 6.31
N TRP A 42 4.02 1.84 6.09
CA TRP A 42 4.50 0.45 6.10
C TRP A 42 5.55 0.22 5.01
N VAL A 43 5.32 0.69 3.77
CA VAL A 43 6.29 0.64 2.66
C VAL A 43 7.60 1.34 3.05
N HIS A 44 7.52 2.55 3.60
CA HIS A 44 8.69 3.30 4.05
C HIS A 44 9.55 2.55 5.08
N TYR A 45 8.91 1.95 6.10
CA TYR A 45 9.64 1.14 7.08
C TYR A 45 10.12 -0.18 6.53
N GLY A 46 9.37 -0.80 5.62
CA GLY A 46 9.77 -1.99 4.89
C GLY A 46 11.04 -1.78 4.07
N GLN A 47 11.13 -0.67 3.34
CA GLN A 47 12.33 -0.28 2.61
C GLN A 47 13.53 -0.06 3.55
N LYS A 48 13.35 0.67 4.64
CA LYS A 48 14.41 0.84 5.64
C LYS A 48 14.88 -0.49 6.24
N TYR A 49 13.98 -1.41 6.49
CA TYR A 49 14.31 -2.75 6.97
C TYR A 49 15.11 -3.53 5.92
N ALA A 50 14.70 -3.46 4.65
CA ALA A 50 15.43 -4.07 3.55
C ALA A 50 16.85 -3.49 3.40
N ASP A 51 17.01 -2.16 3.50
CA ASP A 51 18.31 -1.49 3.45
C ASP A 51 19.24 -1.94 4.59
N ALA A 52 18.68 -2.22 5.78
CA ALA A 52 19.44 -2.74 6.92
C ALA A 52 20.04 -4.13 6.65
N HIS A 53 19.40 -4.98 5.84
CA HIS A 53 19.98 -6.27 5.41
C HIS A 53 21.28 -6.06 4.63
N VAL A 54 21.28 -5.11 3.68
CA VAL A 54 22.47 -4.81 2.87
C VAL A 54 23.58 -4.22 3.74
N ALA A 55 23.24 -3.29 4.62
CA ALA A 55 24.21 -2.69 5.54
C ALA A 55 24.87 -3.77 6.43
N TYR A 56 24.08 -4.64 7.04
CA TYR A 56 24.59 -5.75 7.86
C TYR A 56 25.44 -6.73 7.03
N GLY A 57 25.00 -7.10 5.82
CA GLY A 57 25.78 -7.96 4.93
C GLY A 57 27.13 -7.37 4.52
N ASN A 58 27.19 -6.05 4.30
CA ASN A 58 28.43 -5.36 3.98
C ASN A 58 29.39 -5.30 5.18
N GLU A 59 28.88 -5.07 6.40
CA GLU A 59 29.70 -5.11 7.62
C GLU A 59 30.29 -6.50 7.89
N LEU A 60 29.51 -7.57 7.64
CA LEU A 60 30.02 -8.94 7.71
C LEU A 60 31.17 -9.18 6.75
N LEU A 61 31.08 -8.67 5.51
CA LEU A 61 32.17 -8.77 4.54
C LEU A 61 33.38 -7.89 4.91
N ALA A 62 33.16 -6.67 5.40
CA ALA A 62 34.21 -5.77 5.81
C ALA A 62 35.06 -6.37 6.97
N SER A 63 34.42 -7.13 7.86
CA SER A 63 35.11 -7.82 8.94
C SER A 63 36.06 -8.93 8.46
N VAL A 64 35.85 -9.44 7.24
CA VAL A 64 36.70 -10.50 6.62
C VAL A 64 37.80 -9.89 5.77
N LEU A 65 37.65 -8.66 5.29
CA LEU A 65 38.51 -8.02 4.28
C LEU A 65 39.28 -6.76 4.78
N PRO A 66 39.61 -6.55 6.05
CA PRO A 66 40.40 -5.37 6.44
C PRO A 66 41.82 -5.50 5.90
N GLY A 67 42.05 -4.93 4.73
CA GLY A 67 43.39 -4.75 4.16
C GLY A 67 43.96 -5.90 3.33
N GLY A 68 43.11 -6.64 2.63
CA GLY A 68 43.56 -7.71 1.72
C GLY A 68 44.13 -8.93 2.43
N ASP A 69 45.01 -9.67 1.81
CA ASP A 69 45.58 -10.96 2.20
C ASP A 69 46.10 -11.14 3.65
N LYS A 70 46.15 -10.08 4.44
CA LYS A 70 46.71 -10.13 5.82
C LYS A 70 45.70 -10.59 6.88
N ALA A 71 44.40 -10.53 6.64
CA ALA A 71 43.40 -11.01 7.60
C ALA A 71 42.93 -12.46 7.35
N ALA A 72 43.17 -12.97 6.15
CA ALA A 72 42.81 -14.34 5.76
C ALA A 72 43.41 -15.44 6.67
N PRO A 73 44.61 -15.29 7.26
CA PRO A 73 45.18 -16.34 8.11
C PRO A 73 44.52 -16.52 9.48
N LEU A 74 43.67 -15.57 9.90
CA LEU A 74 43.02 -15.61 11.22
C LEU A 74 41.66 -16.32 11.24
N LEU A 75 41.11 -16.65 10.06
CA LEU A 75 39.82 -17.29 9.96
C LEU A 75 39.95 -18.76 9.56
N PRO A 76 39.17 -19.67 10.14
CA PRO A 76 39.12 -21.05 9.71
C PRO A 76 38.84 -21.16 8.19
N GLN A 77 39.40 -22.20 7.55
CA GLN A 77 39.13 -22.47 6.14
C GLN A 77 37.61 -22.59 5.91
N GLY A 78 37.11 -21.93 4.85
CA GLY A 78 35.69 -21.92 4.54
C GLY A 78 34.87 -20.77 5.16
N PHE A 79 35.43 -20.03 6.14
CA PHE A 79 34.70 -18.95 6.81
C PHE A 79 34.44 -17.74 5.88
N GLY A 80 35.40 -17.35 5.06
CA GLY A 80 35.28 -16.27 4.10
C GLY A 80 34.17 -16.53 3.06
N PRO A 81 34.13 -17.69 2.38
CA PRO A 81 33.04 -18.07 1.51
C PRO A 81 31.67 -18.11 2.21
N ALA A 82 31.60 -18.57 3.47
CA ALA A 82 30.36 -18.58 4.23
C ALA A 82 29.82 -17.18 4.47
N LEU A 83 30.66 -16.23 4.91
CA LEU A 83 30.27 -14.84 5.08
C LEU A 83 29.87 -14.16 3.78
N SER A 84 30.56 -14.47 2.68
CA SER A 84 30.17 -13.99 1.35
C SER A 84 28.77 -14.49 0.96
N ARG A 85 28.46 -15.76 1.27
CA ARG A 85 27.14 -16.34 1.02
C ARG A 85 26.06 -15.71 1.91
N VAL A 86 26.35 -15.47 3.19
CA VAL A 86 25.44 -14.72 4.09
C VAL A 86 25.14 -13.34 3.52
N SER A 87 26.18 -12.58 3.14
CA SER A 87 26.01 -11.24 2.56
C SER A 87 25.19 -11.28 1.25
N ALA A 88 25.45 -12.26 0.37
CA ALA A 88 24.68 -12.43 -0.86
C ALA A 88 23.20 -12.71 -0.56
N THR A 89 22.92 -13.63 0.38
CA THR A 89 21.53 -13.92 0.79
C THR A 89 20.85 -12.71 1.38
N LEU A 90 21.52 -11.88 2.19
CA LEU A 90 20.95 -10.64 2.72
C LEU A 90 20.62 -9.61 1.62
N LYS A 91 21.42 -9.57 0.55
CA LYS A 91 21.11 -8.76 -0.65
C LYS A 91 19.92 -9.31 -1.42
N ASP A 92 19.80 -10.63 -1.56
CA ASP A 92 18.61 -11.24 -2.17
C ASP A 92 17.33 -10.91 -1.36
N LEU A 93 17.41 -10.98 -0.02
CA LEU A 93 16.29 -10.58 0.86
C LEU A 93 15.91 -9.11 0.71
N HIS A 94 16.91 -8.23 0.54
CA HIS A 94 16.67 -6.81 0.25
C HIS A 94 15.84 -6.65 -1.03
N GLU A 95 16.25 -7.27 -2.13
CA GLU A 95 15.54 -7.15 -3.41
C GLU A 95 14.11 -7.70 -3.32
N ILE A 96 13.92 -8.88 -2.70
CA ILE A 96 12.58 -9.48 -2.50
C ILE A 96 11.67 -8.54 -1.72
N HIS A 97 12.15 -7.96 -0.62
CA HIS A 97 11.37 -7.03 0.19
C HIS A 97 11.07 -5.72 -0.55
N ARG A 98 12.04 -5.21 -1.30
CA ARG A 98 11.90 -4.00 -2.11
C ARG A 98 10.82 -4.16 -3.18
N GLU A 99 10.80 -5.31 -3.87
CA GLU A 99 9.77 -5.64 -4.86
C GLU A 99 8.38 -5.73 -4.22
N GLY A 100 8.22 -6.41 -3.09
CA GLY A 100 6.97 -6.48 -2.36
C GLY A 100 6.45 -5.11 -1.92
N CYS A 101 7.35 -4.23 -1.47
CA CYS A 101 7.04 -2.84 -1.13
C CYS A 101 6.60 -2.04 -2.35
N ALA A 102 7.27 -2.20 -3.50
CA ALA A 102 6.94 -1.48 -4.73
C ALA A 102 5.56 -1.86 -5.28
N VAL A 103 5.18 -3.14 -5.21
CA VAL A 103 3.82 -3.59 -5.59
C VAL A 103 2.77 -2.94 -4.70
N THR A 104 2.99 -2.90 -3.39
CA THR A 104 2.07 -2.28 -2.43
C THR A 104 1.95 -0.77 -2.67
N ASP A 105 3.06 -0.07 -2.89
CA ASP A 105 3.08 1.38 -3.15
C ASP A 105 2.33 1.74 -4.43
N ASN A 106 2.55 0.99 -5.52
CA ASN A 106 1.83 1.17 -6.78
C ASN A 106 0.32 0.94 -6.62
N THR A 107 -0.07 -0.10 -5.88
CA THR A 107 -1.48 -0.44 -5.65
C THR A 107 -2.18 0.66 -4.85
N VAL A 108 -1.53 1.18 -3.80
CA VAL A 108 -2.04 2.28 -2.98
C VAL A 108 -2.05 3.61 -3.76
N GLY A 109 -1.04 3.84 -4.62
CA GLY A 109 -0.99 5.02 -5.49
C GLY A 109 -2.19 5.08 -6.44
N ARG A 110 -2.57 3.96 -7.06
CA ARG A 110 -3.77 3.86 -7.90
C ARG A 110 -5.05 4.16 -7.14
N LEU A 111 -5.21 3.61 -5.93
CA LEU A 111 -6.36 3.86 -5.08
C LEU A 111 -6.48 5.36 -4.72
N ALA A 112 -5.37 6.01 -4.43
CA ALA A 112 -5.36 7.45 -4.12
C ALA A 112 -5.70 8.32 -5.33
N ALA A 113 -5.22 7.98 -6.52
CA ALA A 113 -5.55 8.68 -7.75
C ALA A 113 -7.04 8.56 -8.10
N SER A 114 -7.61 7.35 -8.07
CA SER A 114 -9.03 7.09 -8.29
C SER A 114 -9.92 7.87 -7.29
N ASN A 115 -9.50 8.01 -6.03
CA ASN A 115 -10.23 8.79 -5.03
C ASN A 115 -10.48 10.24 -5.46
N ALA A 116 -9.48 10.94 -5.98
CA ALA A 116 -9.60 12.34 -6.36
C ALA A 116 -10.59 12.53 -7.53
N ASP A 117 -10.53 11.66 -8.52
CA ASP A 117 -11.40 11.70 -9.70
C ASP A 117 -12.87 11.42 -9.33
N ASP A 118 -13.11 10.44 -8.49
CA ASP A 118 -14.45 10.06 -8.04
C ASP A 118 -15.15 11.17 -7.26
N LEU A 119 -14.44 11.80 -6.33
CA LEU A 119 -14.96 12.96 -5.59
C LEU A 119 -15.28 14.13 -6.53
N GLY A 120 -14.42 14.34 -7.53
CA GLY A 120 -14.65 15.36 -8.58
C GLY A 120 -15.94 15.11 -9.35
N ARG A 121 -16.19 13.87 -9.77
CA ARG A 121 -17.38 13.46 -10.52
C ARG A 121 -18.67 13.65 -9.72
N VAL A 122 -18.72 13.20 -8.48
CA VAL A 122 -19.88 13.37 -7.59
C VAL A 122 -20.14 14.85 -7.31
N LYS A 123 -19.09 15.63 -7.05
CA LYS A 123 -19.19 17.08 -6.80
C LYS A 123 -19.76 17.83 -8.02
N GLU A 124 -19.29 17.49 -9.21
CA GLU A 124 -19.78 18.11 -10.44
C GLU A 124 -21.23 17.73 -10.74
N ALA A 125 -21.60 16.46 -10.60
CA ALA A 125 -22.99 16.03 -10.75
C ALA A 125 -23.94 16.74 -9.76
N LYS A 126 -23.49 16.93 -8.52
CA LYS A 126 -24.24 17.68 -7.51
C LYS A 126 -24.42 19.17 -7.86
N ARG A 127 -23.38 19.80 -8.40
CA ARG A 127 -23.44 21.19 -8.87
C ARG A 127 -24.48 21.34 -9.97
N ARG A 128 -24.43 20.45 -10.97
CA ARG A 128 -25.41 20.46 -12.08
C ARG A 128 -26.83 20.25 -11.59
N PHE A 129 -27.04 19.31 -10.67
CA PHE A 129 -28.36 19.08 -10.08
C PHE A 129 -28.89 20.33 -9.37
N ALA A 130 -28.07 21.02 -8.58
CA ALA A 130 -28.48 22.25 -7.90
C ALA A 130 -28.80 23.39 -8.87
N GLU A 131 -28.01 23.55 -9.96
CA GLU A 131 -28.27 24.56 -11.00
C GLU A 131 -29.58 24.29 -11.74
N THR A 132 -29.81 23.02 -12.11
CA THR A 132 -31.07 22.66 -12.83
C THR A 132 -32.28 22.70 -11.91
N ASP A 133 -32.17 22.44 -10.61
CA ASP A 133 -33.24 22.60 -9.62
C ASP A 133 -33.68 24.08 -9.53
N GLU A 134 -32.76 25.01 -9.55
CA GLU A 134 -33.02 26.45 -9.54
C GLU A 134 -33.65 26.93 -10.84
N MET A 135 -33.18 26.44 -11.99
CA MET A 135 -33.77 26.70 -13.31
C MET A 135 -35.21 26.16 -13.38
N TRP A 136 -35.46 24.94 -12.93
CA TRP A 136 -36.77 24.31 -12.86
C TRP A 136 -37.71 25.14 -11.97
N ALA A 137 -37.30 25.51 -10.76
CA ALA A 137 -38.10 26.32 -9.86
C ALA A 137 -38.48 27.70 -10.49
N THR A 138 -37.59 28.26 -11.29
CA THR A 138 -37.83 29.53 -12.01
C THR A 138 -38.79 29.34 -13.16
N ALA A 139 -38.63 28.30 -13.96
CA ALA A 139 -39.55 27.98 -15.06
C ALA A 139 -40.96 27.67 -14.56
N VAL A 140 -41.12 26.96 -13.45
CA VAL A 140 -42.42 26.72 -12.79
C VAL A 140 -43.10 28.04 -12.41
N ARG A 141 -42.35 28.96 -11.74
CA ARG A 141 -42.91 30.29 -11.37
C ARG A 141 -43.33 31.09 -12.56
N ARG A 142 -42.52 31.11 -13.63
CA ARG A 142 -42.84 31.80 -14.88
C ARG A 142 -44.12 31.23 -15.57
N ALA A 143 -44.18 29.91 -15.70
CA ALA A 143 -45.33 29.26 -16.28
C ALA A 143 -46.64 29.53 -15.50
N HIS A 144 -46.58 29.60 -14.18
CA HIS A 144 -47.71 29.94 -13.33
C HIS A 144 -48.16 31.43 -13.49
N SER A 145 -47.23 32.37 -13.63
CA SER A 145 -47.56 33.79 -13.79
C SER A 145 -48.17 34.05 -15.17
N VAL A 146 -47.57 33.54 -16.24
CA VAL A 146 -48.02 33.75 -17.61
C VAL A 146 -49.42 33.12 -17.88
N ARG A 147 -49.70 31.92 -17.34
CA ARG A 147 -51.04 31.29 -17.47
C ARG A 147 -52.17 32.09 -16.83
N LYS A 148 -51.87 32.96 -15.89
CA LYS A 148 -52.86 33.82 -15.24
C LYS A 148 -53.13 35.11 -16.02
N GLU A 149 -52.20 35.62 -16.78
CA GLU A 149 -52.20 36.97 -17.33
C GLU A 149 -52.28 37.05 -18.87
N HIS A 150 -51.85 36.01 -19.60
CA HIS A 150 -51.64 36.10 -21.06
C HIS A 150 -52.13 34.89 -21.81
N SER A 151 -52.66 35.12 -23.05
CA SER A 151 -52.94 34.08 -24.03
C SER A 151 -52.15 34.37 -25.32
N GLY A 152 -51.45 33.35 -25.88
CA GLY A 152 -50.74 33.50 -27.15
C GLY A 152 -49.33 32.95 -27.19
N THR A 153 -48.39 33.68 -27.81
CA THR A 153 -47.01 33.25 -28.04
C THR A 153 -46.21 33.14 -26.72
N GLU A 154 -46.40 34.08 -25.81
CA GLU A 154 -45.71 34.08 -24.49
C GLU A 154 -46.06 32.85 -23.64
N ALA A 155 -47.32 32.38 -23.70
CA ALA A 155 -47.73 31.16 -23.00
C ALA A 155 -47.07 29.91 -23.61
N ARG A 156 -46.89 29.87 -24.92
CA ARG A 156 -46.20 28.75 -25.60
C ARG A 156 -44.70 28.73 -25.29
N ASP A 157 -44.08 29.90 -25.23
CA ASP A 157 -42.64 30.00 -24.87
C ASP A 157 -42.43 29.61 -23.42
N ALA A 158 -43.30 30.03 -22.50
CA ALA A 158 -43.24 29.63 -21.10
C ALA A 158 -43.47 28.11 -20.90
N ASP A 159 -44.39 27.51 -21.69
CA ASP A 159 -44.63 26.07 -21.68
C ASP A 159 -43.41 25.30 -22.24
N ARG A 160 -42.73 25.80 -23.27
CA ARG A 160 -41.48 25.22 -23.78
C ARG A 160 -40.37 25.28 -22.74
N ASP A 161 -40.10 26.46 -22.18
CA ASP A 161 -39.12 26.66 -21.14
C ASP A 161 -39.37 25.73 -19.92
N PHE A 162 -40.65 25.54 -19.57
CA PHE A 162 -41.05 24.61 -18.51
C PHE A 162 -40.71 23.16 -18.83
N VAL A 163 -40.99 22.68 -20.07
CA VAL A 163 -40.65 21.31 -20.48
C VAL A 163 -39.14 21.11 -20.53
N ASP A 164 -38.42 22.05 -21.13
CA ASP A 164 -36.96 21.97 -21.24
C ASP A 164 -36.26 21.99 -19.88
N ALA A 165 -36.68 22.87 -18.98
CA ALA A 165 -36.14 22.93 -17.61
C ALA A 165 -36.47 21.67 -16.81
N LYS A 166 -37.66 21.08 -16.98
CA LYS A 166 -38.05 19.82 -16.36
C LYS A 166 -37.14 18.67 -16.85
N LEU A 167 -36.91 18.59 -18.15
CA LEU A 167 -36.07 17.55 -18.73
C LEU A 167 -34.62 17.69 -18.23
N ALA A 168 -34.07 18.90 -18.22
CA ALA A 168 -32.73 19.16 -17.71
C ALA A 168 -32.57 18.77 -16.22
N PHE A 169 -33.58 19.12 -15.40
CA PHE A 169 -33.61 18.73 -13.98
C PHE A 169 -33.63 17.20 -13.80
N GLU A 170 -34.52 16.50 -14.55
CA GLU A 170 -34.58 15.04 -14.45
C GLU A 170 -33.28 14.37 -14.90
N CYS A 171 -32.68 14.85 -16.01
CA CYS A 171 -31.38 14.35 -16.46
C CYS A 171 -30.30 14.54 -15.40
N ALA A 172 -30.16 15.74 -14.81
CA ALA A 172 -29.18 16.01 -13.77
C ALA A 172 -29.44 15.19 -12.49
N ARG A 173 -30.69 14.94 -12.15
CA ARG A 173 -31.06 14.05 -11.05
C ARG A 173 -30.58 12.62 -11.29
N PHE A 174 -30.80 12.07 -12.48
CA PHE A 174 -30.33 10.74 -12.86
C PHE A 174 -28.79 10.67 -12.88
N GLU A 175 -28.12 11.69 -13.44
CA GLU A 175 -26.66 11.79 -13.45
C GLU A 175 -26.06 11.77 -12.04
N LEU A 176 -26.66 12.52 -11.09
CA LEU A 176 -26.22 12.53 -9.71
C LEU A 176 -26.35 11.15 -9.04
N VAL A 177 -27.50 10.51 -9.20
CA VAL A 177 -27.74 9.17 -8.63
C VAL A 177 -26.80 8.13 -9.24
N ALA A 178 -26.62 8.17 -10.56
CA ALA A 178 -25.72 7.27 -11.26
C ALA A 178 -24.26 7.46 -10.79
N ALA A 179 -23.80 8.71 -10.67
CA ALA A 179 -22.45 9.01 -10.21
C ALA A 179 -22.21 8.53 -8.77
N VAL A 180 -23.17 8.73 -7.86
CA VAL A 180 -23.06 8.28 -6.46
C VAL A 180 -23.03 6.75 -6.37
N ASN A 181 -23.96 6.06 -7.05
CA ASN A 181 -24.03 4.59 -7.05
C ASN A 181 -22.78 3.96 -7.67
N GLU A 182 -22.28 4.50 -8.78
CA GLU A 182 -21.09 4.01 -9.45
C GLU A 182 -19.86 4.15 -8.55
N VAL A 183 -19.66 5.33 -7.94
CA VAL A 183 -18.51 5.57 -7.05
C VAL A 183 -18.59 4.70 -5.81
N GLU A 184 -19.76 4.53 -5.19
CA GLU A 184 -19.91 3.65 -4.01
C GLU A 184 -19.56 2.20 -4.35
N ALA A 185 -20.04 1.68 -5.48
CA ALA A 185 -19.78 0.30 -5.90
C ALA A 185 -18.31 0.09 -6.31
N SER A 186 -17.77 0.97 -7.15
CA SER A 186 -16.38 0.83 -7.62
C SER A 186 -15.38 0.95 -6.47
N LYS A 187 -15.60 1.86 -5.52
CA LYS A 187 -14.69 2.08 -4.42
C LYS A 187 -14.58 0.89 -3.47
N GLN A 188 -15.68 0.20 -3.22
CA GLN A 188 -15.65 -1.03 -2.42
C GLN A 188 -14.81 -2.13 -3.09
N LEU A 189 -14.96 -2.28 -4.42
CA LEU A 189 -14.19 -3.26 -5.19
C LEU A 189 -12.70 -2.90 -5.24
N GLU A 190 -12.36 -1.64 -5.54
CA GLU A 190 -10.98 -1.16 -5.58
C GLU A 190 -10.25 -1.33 -4.25
N LEU A 191 -10.92 -1.09 -3.11
CA LEU A 191 -10.37 -1.33 -1.79
C LEU A 191 -10.03 -2.81 -1.59
N ILE A 192 -10.95 -3.71 -1.93
CA ILE A 192 -10.74 -5.17 -1.80
C ILE A 192 -9.59 -5.63 -2.72
N GLU A 193 -9.56 -5.16 -3.97
CA GLU A 193 -8.50 -5.49 -4.92
C GLU A 193 -7.14 -4.97 -4.47
N SER A 194 -7.09 -3.76 -3.93
CA SER A 194 -5.88 -3.16 -3.37
C SER A 194 -5.34 -3.97 -2.18
N MET A 195 -6.22 -4.34 -1.26
CA MET A 195 -5.87 -5.18 -0.12
C MET A 195 -5.36 -6.55 -0.57
N ARG A 196 -6.07 -7.20 -1.50
CA ARG A 196 -5.67 -8.50 -2.06
C ARG A 196 -4.30 -8.41 -2.71
N GLY A 197 -4.08 -7.40 -3.56
CA GLY A 197 -2.79 -7.20 -4.24
C GLY A 197 -1.63 -7.05 -3.25
N SER A 198 -1.80 -6.22 -2.23
CA SER A 198 -0.80 -6.00 -1.19
C SER A 198 -0.52 -7.26 -0.37
N VAL A 199 -1.56 -8.00 0.05
CA VAL A 199 -1.41 -9.24 0.82
C VAL A 199 -0.74 -10.33 -0.01
N THR A 200 -1.10 -10.46 -1.30
CA THR A 200 -0.48 -11.45 -2.19
C THR A 200 1.01 -11.14 -2.42
N ALA A 201 1.36 -9.87 -2.65
CA ALA A 201 2.76 -9.46 -2.80
C ALA A 201 3.57 -9.75 -1.53
N LEU A 202 3.00 -9.47 -0.36
CA LEU A 202 3.63 -9.73 0.93
C LEU A 202 3.82 -11.23 1.17
N ALA A 203 2.81 -12.06 0.89
CA ALA A 203 2.90 -13.51 1.03
C ALA A 203 4.00 -14.08 0.13
N SER A 204 4.06 -13.66 -1.13
CA SER A 204 5.10 -14.06 -2.07
C SER A 204 6.51 -13.65 -1.59
N ALA A 205 6.67 -12.43 -1.07
CA ALA A 205 7.95 -11.96 -0.55
C ALA A 205 8.40 -12.80 0.67
N TYR A 206 7.50 -13.14 1.59
CA TYR A 206 7.83 -14.00 2.72
C TYR A 206 8.19 -15.43 2.30
N GLU A 207 7.45 -16.00 1.35
CA GLU A 207 7.71 -17.35 0.84
C GLU A 207 9.09 -17.45 0.20
N GLN A 208 9.44 -16.51 -0.67
CA GLN A 208 10.76 -16.40 -1.28
C GLN A 208 11.87 -16.19 -0.25
N SER A 209 11.65 -15.29 0.73
CA SER A 209 12.60 -15.04 1.80
C SER A 209 12.84 -16.28 2.66
N CYS A 210 11.79 -17.02 3.00
CA CYS A 210 11.92 -18.31 3.71
C CYS A 210 12.70 -19.33 2.92
N GLY A 211 12.52 -19.40 1.59
CA GLY A 211 13.30 -20.26 0.71
C GLY A 211 14.81 -19.95 0.78
N ARG A 212 15.17 -18.68 0.60
CA ARG A 212 16.56 -18.21 0.67
C ARG A 212 17.21 -18.47 2.03
N MET A 213 16.46 -18.22 3.11
CA MET A 213 16.96 -18.47 4.47
C MET A 213 17.18 -19.98 4.76
N ARG A 214 16.31 -20.86 4.25
CA ARG A 214 16.51 -22.33 4.37
C ARG A 214 17.75 -22.80 3.63
N GLU A 215 17.99 -22.30 2.41
CA GLU A 215 19.19 -22.61 1.63
C GLU A 215 20.46 -22.15 2.36
N LEU A 216 20.43 -20.96 2.97
CA LEU A 216 21.53 -20.45 3.77
C LEU A 216 21.76 -21.30 5.03
N ALA A 217 20.71 -21.63 5.76
CA ALA A 217 20.79 -22.45 6.97
C ALA A 217 21.42 -23.81 6.67
N ALA A 218 20.95 -24.50 5.63
CA ALA A 218 21.52 -25.78 5.19
C ALA A 218 23.02 -25.68 4.84
N HIS A 219 23.42 -24.56 4.23
CA HIS A 219 24.84 -24.32 3.94
C HIS A 219 25.65 -24.11 5.22
N LEU A 220 25.16 -23.30 6.17
CA LEU A 220 25.85 -23.07 7.44
C LEU A 220 25.94 -24.34 8.29
N ASP A 221 24.90 -25.17 8.29
CA ASP A 221 24.90 -26.47 8.95
C ASP A 221 25.99 -27.41 8.37
N SER A 222 26.23 -27.36 7.07
CA SER A 222 27.30 -28.14 6.44
C SER A 222 28.71 -27.76 6.88
N LEU A 223 28.88 -26.57 7.47
CA LEU A 223 30.19 -26.09 8.00
C LEU A 223 30.39 -26.45 9.48
N MET A 224 29.35 -26.90 10.18
CA MET A 224 29.42 -27.19 11.63
C MET A 224 30.48 -28.21 12.00
N PRO A 225 30.74 -29.30 11.24
CA PRO A 225 31.84 -30.23 11.53
C PRO A 225 33.20 -29.54 11.53
N SER A 226 33.52 -28.72 10.52
CA SER A 226 34.80 -28.00 10.43
C SER A 226 34.95 -26.95 11.55
N ILE A 227 33.85 -26.32 11.97
CA ILE A 227 33.87 -25.40 13.11
C ILE A 227 34.15 -26.16 14.42
N SER A 228 33.57 -27.36 14.58
CA SER A 228 33.80 -28.20 15.77
C SER A 228 35.27 -28.63 15.87
N GLU A 229 35.84 -29.09 14.77
CA GLU A 229 37.25 -29.47 14.66
C GLU A 229 38.17 -28.30 14.99
N ALA A 230 37.94 -27.12 14.44
CA ALA A 230 38.72 -25.93 14.75
C ALA A 230 38.62 -25.51 16.22
N LYS A 231 37.46 -25.69 16.87
CA LYS A 231 37.31 -25.44 18.32
C LYS A 231 38.09 -26.43 19.17
N GLU A 232 38.11 -27.71 18.77
CA GLU A 232 38.88 -28.75 19.47
C GLU A 232 40.39 -28.48 19.36
N GLU A 233 40.88 -28.13 18.17
CA GLU A 233 42.28 -27.74 17.98
C GLU A 233 42.66 -26.52 18.81
N GLN A 234 41.82 -25.47 18.83
CA GLN A 234 42.05 -24.27 19.65
C GLN A 234 42.06 -24.59 21.14
N SER A 235 41.18 -25.49 21.59
CA SER A 235 41.15 -25.93 22.99
C SER A 235 42.41 -26.69 23.37
N ALA A 236 42.88 -27.60 22.51
CA ALA A 236 44.12 -28.36 22.70
C ALA A 236 45.37 -27.45 22.72
N GLU A 237 45.39 -26.43 21.85
CA GLU A 237 46.47 -25.44 21.83
C GLU A 237 46.48 -24.59 23.08
N ARG A 238 45.32 -24.13 23.56
CA ARG A 238 45.22 -23.41 24.87
C ARG A 238 45.72 -24.26 26.01
N ALA A 239 45.41 -25.54 26.06
CA ALA A 239 45.87 -26.46 27.08
C ALA A 239 47.42 -26.63 27.04
N ARG A 240 48.00 -26.81 25.82
CA ARG A 240 49.45 -26.85 25.63
C ARG A 240 50.13 -25.57 26.09
N ASN A 241 49.62 -24.40 25.70
CA ASN A 241 50.18 -23.11 26.11
C ASN A 241 50.10 -22.91 27.61
N HIS A 242 48.99 -23.29 28.26
CA HIS A 242 48.84 -23.21 29.71
C HIS A 242 49.83 -24.12 30.43
N ALA A 243 50.03 -25.37 29.96
CA ALA A 243 51.03 -26.29 30.53
C ALA A 243 52.45 -25.74 30.40
N THR A 244 52.79 -25.14 29.24
CA THR A 244 54.11 -24.50 29.03
C THR A 244 54.29 -23.31 29.96
N VAL A 245 53.31 -22.47 30.18
CA VAL A 245 53.39 -21.35 31.13
C VAL A 245 53.57 -21.84 32.56
N LEU A 246 52.88 -22.90 32.96
CA LEU A 246 53.05 -23.51 34.27
C LEU A 246 54.47 -24.09 34.47
N HIS A 247 54.99 -24.74 33.44
CA HIS A 247 56.37 -25.27 33.49
C HIS A 247 57.40 -24.14 33.62
N LEU A 248 57.29 -23.07 32.85
CA LEU A 248 58.18 -21.89 32.95
C LEU A 248 58.06 -21.19 34.28
N LYS A 249 56.88 -21.14 34.91
CA LYS A 249 56.78 -20.60 36.31
C LYS A 249 57.47 -21.44 37.31
N LYS A 250 57.45 -22.78 37.26
CA LYS A 250 58.15 -23.68 38.14
C LYS A 250 59.68 -23.52 38.03
N LEU A 251 60.23 -23.44 36.80
CA LEU A 251 61.64 -23.20 36.56
C LEU A 251 62.16 -21.84 37.08
N ARG A 252 61.29 -20.88 37.30
CA ARG A 252 61.62 -19.57 37.86
C ARG A 252 61.64 -19.58 39.37
N GLU A 253 61.00 -20.53 40.03
CA GLU A 253 60.90 -20.69 41.47
C GLU A 253 62.02 -21.62 42.01
N GLU A 254 62.71 -22.37 41.14
CA GLU A 254 63.96 -23.12 41.43
C GLU A 254 65.19 -22.22 41.24
#